data_2eea2a0469b3ab71d8f741bce9074005
#
_entry.id   2eea2a0469b3ab71d8f741bce9074005
#
_cell.length_a   1.000
_cell.length_b   1.000
_cell.length_c   1.000
_cell.angle_alpha   90.00
_cell.angle_beta   90.00
_cell.angle_gamma   90.00
#
_symmetry.space_group_name_H-M   'P 1'
#
loop_
_entity.id
_entity.type
_entity.pdbx_description
1 polymer ?
#
loop_
_entity_poly.entity_id
_entity_poly.type
_entity_poly.pdbx_seq_one_letter_code
_entity_poly.pdbx_strand_id
1 'polypeptide(L)'
;KNPQQLQFKFALWTREAVRQLIKQEIGEELPLSTVGDYLKKWKFTSKKPIKRAYERKDEKTKAWLEEEYPKIKKQAKKENADIWWGDETACVSLPTNLKGYAPIGSKNKPVLKHPARKFKINMISAITNTGKTMFALYDESVNVEKFINFLQKVIESSEKKVYMIVDNLRVHHAKLVTAWIEKHKNRIAIFYLPPYSPDYNPDEYLNQDYKRNANKNRIPTNLKELRENTENYMDNLIKDTQKVSNFFKHPSISYAA
;
A
#
# COMPACT_ATOMS: atom_id res chain seq x y z
N LYS A 1 4.85 -24.87 12.58
CA LYS A 1 4.20 -25.49 11.38
C LYS A 1 2.88 -24.79 11.13
N ASN A 2 2.48 -24.61 9.86
CA ASN A 2 1.15 -24.13 9.52
C ASN A 2 0.14 -25.30 9.48
N PRO A 3 -1.20 -25.04 9.50
CA PRO A 3 -2.19 -26.14 9.50
C PRO A 3 -2.04 -27.11 8.33
N GLN A 4 -1.71 -26.62 7.13
CA GLN A 4 -1.58 -27.44 5.92
C GLN A 4 -0.39 -28.42 6.00
N GLN A 5 0.70 -28.04 6.67
CA GLN A 5 1.85 -28.94 6.92
C GLN A 5 1.49 -30.09 7.88
N LEU A 6 0.39 -29.96 8.61
CA LEU A 6 -0.20 -31.01 9.46
C LEU A 6 -1.44 -31.64 8.79
N GLN A 7 -1.59 -31.50 7.47
CA GLN A 7 -2.68 -32.05 6.65
C GLN A 7 -4.09 -31.53 6.96
N PHE A 8 -4.21 -30.40 7.69
CA PHE A 8 -5.49 -29.73 7.90
C PHE A 8 -5.88 -28.87 6.70
N LYS A 9 -7.18 -28.80 6.40
CA LYS A 9 -7.75 -27.96 5.33
C LYS A 9 -7.95 -26.50 5.75
N PHE A 10 -7.08 -25.95 6.58
CA PHE A 10 -7.13 -24.56 7.02
C PHE A 10 -5.92 -23.78 6.52
N ALA A 11 -6.15 -22.58 6.01
CA ALA A 11 -5.08 -21.67 5.59
C ALA A 11 -4.31 -21.06 6.78
N LEU A 12 -4.99 -20.92 7.92
CA LEU A 12 -4.44 -20.26 9.12
C LEU A 12 -4.87 -21.02 10.38
N TRP A 13 -4.12 -20.86 11.47
CA TRP A 13 -4.53 -21.29 12.80
C TRP A 13 -5.68 -20.42 13.30
N THR A 14 -6.90 -20.94 13.17
CA THR A 14 -8.11 -20.39 13.78
C THR A 14 -8.46 -21.19 15.05
N ARG A 15 -9.40 -20.71 15.85
CA ARG A 15 -9.89 -21.51 17.00
C ARG A 15 -10.41 -22.88 16.55
N GLU A 16 -11.07 -22.91 15.41
CA GLU A 16 -11.58 -24.17 14.80
C GLU A 16 -10.44 -25.11 14.42
N ALA A 17 -9.39 -24.59 13.75
CA ALA A 17 -8.22 -25.39 13.38
C ALA A 17 -7.51 -25.96 14.63
N VAL A 18 -7.40 -25.16 15.70
CA VAL A 18 -6.82 -25.60 16.99
C VAL A 18 -7.73 -26.63 17.66
N ARG A 19 -9.05 -26.47 17.61
CA ARG A 19 -10.00 -27.45 18.13
C ARG A 19 -9.82 -28.80 17.46
N GLN A 20 -9.72 -28.83 16.11
CA GLN A 20 -9.50 -30.06 15.38
C GLN A 20 -8.14 -30.70 15.67
N LEU A 21 -7.08 -29.89 15.86
CA LEU A 21 -5.80 -30.43 16.28
C LEU A 21 -5.90 -31.09 17.67
N ILE A 22 -6.54 -30.45 18.64
CA ILE A 22 -6.76 -31.03 19.99
C ILE A 22 -7.53 -32.34 19.88
N LYS A 23 -8.60 -32.38 19.07
CA LYS A 23 -9.37 -33.61 18.86
C LYS A 23 -8.51 -34.74 18.26
N GLN A 24 -7.64 -34.40 17.32
CA GLN A 24 -6.75 -35.39 16.69
C GLN A 24 -5.67 -35.90 17.64
N GLU A 25 -5.05 -35.03 18.43
CA GLU A 25 -3.89 -35.39 19.28
C GLU A 25 -4.30 -35.99 20.64
N ILE A 26 -5.44 -35.56 21.19
CA ILE A 26 -5.86 -35.91 22.56
C ILE A 26 -7.18 -36.72 22.57
N GLY A 27 -7.93 -36.72 21.46
CA GLY A 27 -9.25 -37.37 21.35
C GLY A 27 -10.42 -36.54 21.93
N GLU A 28 -10.16 -35.38 22.50
CA GLU A 28 -11.16 -34.54 23.19
C GLU A 28 -11.72 -33.44 22.28
N GLU A 29 -13.04 -33.28 22.28
CA GLU A 29 -13.70 -32.21 21.55
C GLU A 29 -14.08 -31.05 22.48
N LEU A 30 -13.31 -29.97 22.42
CA LEU A 30 -13.50 -28.81 23.27
C LEU A 30 -14.42 -27.76 22.62
N PRO A 31 -15.25 -27.03 23.42
CA PRO A 31 -15.95 -25.85 22.94
C PRO A 31 -14.99 -24.79 22.41
N LEU A 32 -15.39 -24.02 21.38
CA LEU A 32 -14.57 -22.95 20.80
C LEU A 32 -14.23 -21.83 21.80
N SER A 33 -15.09 -21.60 22.81
CA SER A 33 -14.82 -20.69 23.92
C SER A 33 -13.60 -21.15 24.73
N THR A 34 -13.60 -22.42 25.13
CA THR A 34 -12.51 -23.05 25.90
C THR A 34 -11.19 -23.01 25.14
N VAL A 35 -11.21 -23.33 23.81
CA VAL A 35 -10.02 -23.18 22.96
C VAL A 35 -9.55 -21.74 22.94
N GLY A 36 -10.48 -20.77 22.87
CA GLY A 36 -10.15 -19.35 22.93
C GLY A 36 -9.47 -18.94 24.26
N ASP A 37 -9.91 -19.50 25.37
CA ASP A 37 -9.33 -19.22 26.69
C ASP A 37 -7.94 -19.87 26.83
N TYR A 38 -7.74 -21.09 26.34
CA TYR A 38 -6.41 -21.69 26.26
C TYR A 38 -5.45 -20.85 25.41
N LEU A 39 -5.88 -20.41 24.22
CA LEU A 39 -5.05 -19.56 23.37
C LEU A 39 -4.64 -18.27 24.10
N LYS A 40 -5.56 -17.63 24.84
CA LYS A 40 -5.23 -16.46 25.67
C LYS A 40 -4.24 -16.80 26.79
N LYS A 41 -4.47 -17.91 27.52
CA LYS A 41 -3.58 -18.40 28.57
C LYS A 41 -2.17 -18.66 28.02
N TRP A 42 -2.06 -19.17 26.80
CA TRP A 42 -0.78 -19.37 26.11
C TRP A 42 -0.25 -18.10 25.43
N LYS A 43 -0.84 -16.93 25.70
CA LYS A 43 -0.43 -15.62 25.17
C LYS A 43 -0.57 -15.47 23.66
N PHE A 44 -1.43 -16.25 23.02
CA PHE A 44 -1.82 -16.06 21.62
C PHE A 44 -2.98 -15.07 21.52
N THR A 45 -2.91 -14.19 20.52
CA THR A 45 -3.99 -13.25 20.19
C THR A 45 -4.28 -13.30 18.69
N SER A 46 -5.55 -13.07 18.34
CA SER A 46 -5.93 -12.98 16.92
C SER A 46 -5.25 -11.79 16.24
N LYS A 47 -4.59 -12.04 15.13
CA LYS A 47 -3.92 -11.03 14.29
C LYS A 47 -4.50 -11.04 12.89
N LYS A 48 -4.62 -9.85 12.27
CA LYS A 48 -4.94 -9.77 10.84
C LYS A 48 -3.74 -10.33 10.05
N PRO A 49 -3.94 -11.31 9.17
CA PRO A 49 -2.83 -11.89 8.41
C PRO A 49 -2.27 -10.89 7.40
N ILE A 50 -0.96 -10.95 7.21
CA ILE A 50 -0.30 -10.31 6.07
C ILE A 50 -0.60 -11.14 4.84
N LYS A 51 -1.13 -10.51 3.79
CA LYS A 51 -1.37 -11.17 2.50
C LYS A 51 -0.08 -11.13 1.69
N ARG A 52 0.38 -12.28 1.23
CA ARG A 52 1.52 -12.40 0.31
C ARG A 52 1.11 -13.20 -0.90
N ALA A 53 1.49 -12.75 -2.08
CA ALA A 53 1.29 -13.51 -3.31
C ALA A 53 2.15 -14.79 -3.30
N TYR A 54 1.63 -15.87 -3.85
CA TYR A 54 2.39 -17.13 -3.99
C TYR A 54 3.59 -16.96 -4.93
N GLU A 55 3.48 -16.07 -5.90
CA GLU A 55 4.49 -15.77 -6.92
C GLU A 55 5.65 -14.94 -6.38
N ARG A 56 5.53 -14.40 -5.17
CA ARG A 56 6.59 -13.62 -4.53
C ARG A 56 7.78 -14.54 -4.23
N LYS A 57 8.95 -14.12 -4.67
CA LYS A 57 10.24 -14.78 -4.37
C LYS A 57 10.96 -13.98 -3.29
N ASP A 58 10.99 -14.52 -2.07
CA ASP A 58 11.63 -13.84 -0.92
C ASP A 58 13.14 -13.62 -1.15
N GLU A 59 13.81 -14.48 -1.93
CA GLU A 59 15.22 -14.32 -2.34
C GLU A 59 15.43 -13.03 -3.15
N LYS A 60 14.55 -12.73 -4.12
CA LYS A 60 14.63 -11.50 -4.91
C LYS A 60 14.41 -10.27 -4.05
N THR A 61 13.48 -10.34 -3.10
CA THR A 61 13.23 -9.25 -2.16
C THR A 61 14.42 -9.01 -1.26
N LYS A 62 15.06 -10.09 -0.78
CA LYS A 62 16.26 -10.00 0.04
C LYS A 62 17.43 -9.39 -0.74
N ALA A 63 17.70 -9.88 -1.95
CA ALA A 63 18.74 -9.34 -2.83
C ALA A 63 18.51 -7.85 -3.12
N TRP A 64 17.25 -7.45 -3.36
CA TRP A 64 16.93 -6.05 -3.60
C TRP A 64 17.22 -5.17 -2.37
N LEU A 65 16.85 -5.60 -1.16
CA LEU A 65 17.09 -4.87 0.08
C LEU A 65 18.57 -4.81 0.46
N GLU A 66 19.29 -5.90 0.29
CA GLU A 66 20.68 -6.03 0.75
C GLU A 66 21.72 -5.55 -0.29
N GLU A 67 21.37 -5.59 -1.58
CA GLU A 67 22.31 -5.28 -2.66
C GLU A 67 21.86 -4.15 -3.58
N GLU A 68 20.65 -4.24 -4.16
CA GLU A 68 20.23 -3.32 -5.22
C GLU A 68 19.89 -1.93 -4.65
N TYR A 69 19.04 -1.85 -3.64
CA TYR A 69 18.67 -0.56 -3.06
C TYR A 69 19.85 0.20 -2.42
N PRO A 70 20.76 -0.44 -1.67
CA PRO A 70 21.97 0.22 -1.20
C PRO A 70 22.83 0.81 -2.32
N LYS A 71 22.93 0.13 -3.48
CA LYS A 71 23.61 0.68 -4.67
C LYS A 71 22.89 1.91 -5.21
N ILE A 72 21.55 1.85 -5.33
CA ILE A 72 20.72 2.98 -5.75
C ILE A 72 20.92 4.17 -4.81
N LYS A 73 20.84 3.95 -3.49
CA LYS A 73 21.02 4.99 -2.46
C LYS A 73 22.43 5.64 -2.55
N LYS A 74 23.46 4.81 -2.73
CA LYS A 74 24.85 5.30 -2.89
C LYS A 74 25.02 6.14 -4.16
N GLN A 75 24.43 5.69 -5.27
CA GLN A 75 24.50 6.40 -6.55
C GLN A 75 23.69 7.70 -6.49
N ALA A 76 22.48 7.68 -5.91
CA ALA A 76 21.67 8.90 -5.72
C ALA A 76 22.42 9.95 -4.92
N LYS A 77 23.10 9.54 -3.84
CA LYS A 77 23.97 10.46 -3.05
C LYS A 77 25.11 11.04 -3.88
N LYS A 78 25.79 10.21 -4.72
CA LYS A 78 26.89 10.67 -5.59
C LYS A 78 26.41 11.66 -6.66
N GLU A 79 25.23 11.45 -7.21
CA GLU A 79 24.63 12.28 -8.26
C GLU A 79 23.77 13.43 -7.72
N ASN A 80 23.71 13.62 -6.40
CA ASN A 80 22.84 14.58 -5.72
C ASN A 80 21.38 14.45 -6.18
N ALA A 81 20.89 13.20 -6.31
CA ALA A 81 19.55 12.87 -6.75
C ALA A 81 18.60 12.66 -5.57
N ASP A 82 17.32 13.00 -5.74
CA ASP A 82 16.26 12.67 -4.81
C ASP A 82 15.65 11.32 -5.17
N ILE A 83 15.47 10.45 -4.19
CA ILE A 83 14.79 9.16 -4.38
C ILE A 83 13.29 9.35 -4.15
N TRP A 84 12.51 9.08 -5.18
CA TRP A 84 11.06 9.13 -5.19
C TRP A 84 10.49 7.72 -5.30
N TRP A 85 9.40 7.48 -4.57
CA TRP A 85 8.69 6.21 -4.55
C TRP A 85 7.29 6.46 -5.08
N GLY A 86 6.95 5.79 -6.18
CA GLY A 86 5.67 6.00 -6.85
C GLY A 86 4.81 4.75 -6.86
N ASP A 87 3.49 4.97 -6.93
CA ASP A 87 2.46 3.92 -7.02
C ASP A 87 1.20 4.45 -7.68
N GLU A 88 0.37 3.53 -8.21
CA GLU A 88 -0.96 3.85 -8.71
C GLU A 88 -2.03 3.31 -7.77
N THR A 89 -3.06 4.12 -7.52
CA THR A 89 -4.18 3.69 -6.72
C THR A 89 -5.52 4.12 -7.30
N ALA A 90 -6.54 3.28 -7.09
CA ALA A 90 -7.93 3.67 -7.34
C ALA A 90 -8.49 4.40 -6.12
N CYS A 91 -8.90 5.65 -6.32
CA CYS A 91 -9.61 6.46 -5.36
C CYS A 91 -11.10 6.14 -5.46
N VAL A 92 -11.68 5.60 -4.42
CA VAL A 92 -13.10 5.18 -4.37
C VAL A 92 -13.89 5.98 -3.36
N SER A 93 -15.21 6.07 -3.57
CA SER A 93 -16.09 6.88 -2.74
C SER A 93 -16.21 6.40 -1.29
N LEU A 94 -16.15 5.08 -1.07
CA LEU A 94 -16.33 4.52 0.27
C LEU A 94 -14.98 4.34 0.97
N PRO A 95 -14.75 5.00 2.12
CA PRO A 95 -13.55 4.77 2.91
C PRO A 95 -13.54 3.37 3.52
N THR A 96 -12.35 2.84 3.74
CA THR A 96 -12.16 1.53 4.37
C THR A 96 -12.26 1.65 5.90
N ASN A 97 -12.90 0.65 6.54
CA ASN A 97 -12.93 0.51 8.00
C ASN A 97 -13.65 1.62 8.77
N LEU A 98 -14.69 2.25 8.20
CA LEU A 98 -15.56 3.15 8.95
C LEU A 98 -16.27 2.40 10.08
N LYS A 99 -16.30 3.02 11.25
CA LYS A 99 -17.03 2.54 12.42
C LYS A 99 -17.95 3.63 12.94
N GLY A 100 -19.18 3.27 13.28
CA GLY A 100 -20.14 4.12 13.99
C GLY A 100 -20.44 3.51 15.36
N TYR A 101 -21.00 4.31 16.26
CA TYR A 101 -21.43 3.85 17.57
C TYR A 101 -22.91 3.45 17.56
N ALA A 102 -23.25 2.41 18.33
CA ALA A 102 -24.59 2.00 18.65
C ALA A 102 -24.63 1.57 20.12
N PRO A 103 -25.79 1.54 20.81
CA PRO A 103 -25.91 1.06 22.17
C PRO A 103 -25.38 -0.38 22.32
N ILE A 104 -24.74 -0.66 23.45
CA ILE A 104 -24.26 -2.00 23.76
C ILE A 104 -25.44 -2.97 23.78
N GLY A 105 -25.29 -4.13 23.16
CA GLY A 105 -26.35 -5.13 23.02
C GLY A 105 -27.43 -4.82 21.99
N SER A 106 -27.38 -3.64 21.33
CA SER A 106 -28.31 -3.30 20.26
C SER A 106 -28.12 -4.20 19.03
N LYS A 107 -29.23 -4.69 18.48
CA LYS A 107 -29.24 -5.34 17.15
C LYS A 107 -29.12 -4.33 16.01
N ASN A 108 -29.46 -3.06 16.26
CA ASN A 108 -29.40 -2.00 15.28
C ASN A 108 -27.94 -1.57 15.05
N LYS A 109 -27.50 -1.63 13.79
CA LYS A 109 -26.18 -1.17 13.37
C LYS A 109 -26.27 0.25 12.82
N PRO A 110 -25.23 1.09 12.97
CA PRO A 110 -25.17 2.37 12.29
C PRO A 110 -25.34 2.19 10.78
N VAL A 111 -26.19 3.04 10.18
CA VAL A 111 -26.46 3.01 8.74
C VAL A 111 -25.63 4.10 8.06
N LEU A 112 -24.79 3.70 7.10
CA LEU A 112 -24.05 4.60 6.22
C LEU A 112 -24.78 4.71 4.88
N LYS A 113 -25.31 5.89 4.57
CA LYS A 113 -25.90 6.16 3.25
C LYS A 113 -24.78 6.44 2.24
N HIS A 114 -24.84 5.82 1.09
CA HIS A 114 -23.87 6.00 0.01
C HIS A 114 -24.57 5.85 -1.35
N PRO A 115 -24.00 6.40 -2.45
CA PRO A 115 -24.53 6.21 -3.80
C PRO A 115 -24.56 4.73 -4.19
N ALA A 116 -25.65 4.28 -4.80
CA ALA A 116 -25.76 2.91 -5.32
C ALA A 116 -24.75 2.65 -6.45
N ARG A 117 -24.55 3.64 -7.33
CA ARG A 117 -23.54 3.57 -8.40
C ARG A 117 -22.15 3.81 -7.83
N LYS A 118 -21.24 2.86 -8.08
CA LYS A 118 -19.83 3.02 -7.76
C LYS A 118 -19.17 3.90 -8.82
N PHE A 119 -18.35 4.85 -8.38
CA PHE A 119 -17.48 5.66 -9.22
C PHE A 119 -16.07 5.68 -8.62
N LYS A 120 -15.09 5.87 -9.46
CA LYS A 120 -13.69 5.93 -9.09
C LYS A 120 -12.93 6.90 -9.96
N ILE A 121 -11.86 7.45 -9.44
CA ILE A 121 -10.78 8.10 -10.18
C ILE A 121 -9.48 7.34 -9.91
N ASN A 122 -8.52 7.47 -10.81
CA ASN A 122 -7.21 6.85 -10.62
C ASN A 122 -6.21 7.94 -10.26
N MET A 123 -5.34 7.65 -9.31
CA MET A 123 -4.27 8.53 -8.87
C MET A 123 -2.93 7.85 -9.10
N ILE A 124 -1.98 8.61 -9.66
CA ILE A 124 -0.56 8.29 -9.54
C ILE A 124 -0.02 9.23 -8.48
N SER A 125 0.71 8.71 -7.51
CA SER A 125 1.43 9.49 -6.50
C SER A 125 2.89 9.11 -6.44
N ALA A 126 3.71 10.01 -5.92
CA ALA A 126 5.09 9.74 -5.60
C ALA A 126 5.52 10.58 -4.39
N ILE A 127 6.31 9.98 -3.50
CA ILE A 127 6.79 10.60 -2.27
C ILE A 127 8.29 10.39 -2.07
N THR A 128 8.90 11.27 -1.27
CA THR A 128 10.29 11.14 -0.82
C THR A 128 10.35 10.99 0.70
N ASN A 129 11.44 10.47 1.23
CA ASN A 129 11.68 10.40 2.68
C ASN A 129 11.84 11.79 3.33
N THR A 130 12.10 12.84 2.55
CA THR A 130 12.14 14.24 3.01
C THR A 130 10.76 14.90 3.05
N GLY A 131 9.71 14.18 2.63
CA GLY A 131 8.34 14.68 2.69
C GLY A 131 7.83 15.35 1.42
N LYS A 132 8.61 15.40 0.33
CA LYS A 132 8.11 15.88 -0.97
C LYS A 132 7.04 14.92 -1.50
N THR A 133 6.00 15.47 -2.09
CA THR A 133 4.86 14.70 -2.62
C THR A 133 4.45 15.28 -3.97
N MET A 134 4.20 14.40 -4.94
CA MET A 134 3.61 14.71 -6.25
C MET A 134 2.44 13.77 -6.51
N PHE A 135 1.37 14.26 -7.12
CA PHE A 135 0.25 13.41 -7.56
C PHE A 135 -0.37 13.91 -8.86
N ALA A 136 -1.10 13.01 -9.53
CA ALA A 136 -1.96 13.33 -10.66
C ALA A 136 -3.21 12.45 -10.65
N LEU A 137 -4.35 13.04 -11.01
CA LEU A 137 -5.65 12.37 -11.04
C LEU A 137 -6.14 12.18 -12.47
N TYR A 138 -6.69 10.99 -12.73
CA TYR A 138 -7.20 10.60 -14.04
C TYR A 138 -8.57 9.91 -13.88
N ASP A 139 -9.53 10.27 -14.73
CA ASP A 139 -10.86 9.64 -14.74
C ASP A 139 -10.80 8.21 -15.32
N GLU A 140 -9.89 7.99 -16.25
CA GLU A 140 -9.64 6.70 -16.87
C GLU A 140 -8.44 5.99 -16.27
N SER A 141 -8.26 4.72 -16.60
CA SER A 141 -7.09 3.96 -16.20
C SER A 141 -5.78 4.61 -16.65
N VAL A 142 -4.75 4.46 -15.82
CA VAL A 142 -3.41 4.93 -16.14
C VAL A 142 -2.89 4.12 -17.33
N ASN A 143 -2.35 4.84 -18.30
CA ASN A 143 -1.68 4.28 -19.48
C ASN A 143 -0.26 4.85 -19.59
N VAL A 144 0.47 4.41 -20.60
CA VAL A 144 1.86 4.80 -20.85
C VAL A 144 2.01 6.32 -20.97
N GLU A 145 1.13 6.99 -21.71
CA GLU A 145 1.17 8.44 -21.92
C GLU A 145 0.95 9.20 -20.60
N LYS A 146 -0.08 8.81 -19.82
CA LYS A 146 -0.37 9.40 -18.52
C LYS A 146 0.78 9.21 -17.53
N PHE A 147 1.44 8.06 -17.57
CA PHE A 147 2.60 7.80 -16.75
C PHE A 147 3.79 8.67 -17.15
N ILE A 148 4.09 8.81 -18.45
CA ILE A 148 5.13 9.72 -18.95
C ILE A 148 4.83 11.16 -18.54
N ASN A 149 3.58 11.62 -18.70
CA ASN A 149 3.18 12.96 -18.28
C ASN A 149 3.34 13.18 -16.76
N PHE A 150 3.10 12.15 -15.96
CA PHE A 150 3.38 12.22 -14.53
C PHE A 150 4.88 12.34 -14.24
N LEU A 151 5.72 11.52 -14.87
CA LEU A 151 7.17 11.60 -14.72
C LEU A 151 7.71 12.97 -15.14
N GLN A 152 7.15 13.56 -16.21
CA GLN A 152 7.49 14.92 -16.67
C GLN A 152 7.21 15.95 -15.55
N LYS A 153 6.03 15.90 -14.93
CA LYS A 153 5.69 16.78 -13.80
C LYS A 153 6.65 16.62 -12.63
N VAL A 154 7.05 15.38 -12.31
CA VAL A 154 8.00 15.11 -11.22
C VAL A 154 9.36 15.74 -11.51
N ILE A 155 9.91 15.60 -12.73
CA ILE A 155 11.21 16.20 -13.06
C ILE A 155 11.15 17.71 -13.16
N GLU A 156 10.02 18.30 -13.55
CA GLU A 156 9.81 19.75 -13.58
C GLU A 156 9.74 20.34 -12.17
N SER A 157 9.13 19.63 -11.22
CA SER A 157 9.03 20.04 -9.83
C SER A 157 10.31 19.84 -9.00
N SER A 158 11.30 19.12 -9.54
CA SER A 158 12.54 18.80 -8.83
C SER A 158 13.73 19.56 -9.44
N GLU A 159 14.48 20.25 -8.61
CA GLU A 159 15.76 20.86 -8.99
C GLU A 159 16.87 19.80 -9.15
N LYS A 160 16.74 18.69 -8.43
CA LYS A 160 17.69 17.58 -8.46
C LYS A 160 17.27 16.50 -9.45
N LYS A 161 18.23 15.65 -9.82
CA LYS A 161 17.93 14.44 -10.57
C LYS A 161 16.97 13.57 -9.77
N VAL A 162 16.01 12.97 -10.45
CA VAL A 162 14.98 12.10 -9.86
C VAL A 162 15.40 10.64 -10.02
N TYR A 163 15.46 9.91 -8.92
CA TYR A 163 15.56 8.45 -8.90
C TYR A 163 14.19 7.90 -8.55
N MET A 164 13.42 7.50 -9.57
CA MET A 164 12.05 7.04 -9.39
C MET A 164 12.04 5.52 -9.17
N ILE A 165 11.52 5.09 -8.04
CA ILE A 165 11.30 3.68 -7.73
C ILE A 165 9.80 3.40 -7.83
N VAL A 166 9.42 2.45 -8.68
CA VAL A 166 8.03 2.06 -8.92
C VAL A 166 7.88 0.54 -8.82
N ASP A 167 6.66 0.04 -8.80
CA ASP A 167 6.40 -1.38 -8.89
C ASP A 167 6.71 -1.94 -10.29
N ASN A 168 6.52 -3.24 -10.46
CA ASN A 168 6.90 -3.95 -11.69
C ASN A 168 5.72 -4.10 -12.67
N LEU A 169 4.85 -3.08 -12.79
CA LEU A 169 3.75 -3.09 -13.75
C LEU A 169 4.25 -3.02 -15.20
N ARG A 170 3.53 -3.67 -16.11
CA ARG A 170 3.89 -3.70 -17.53
C ARG A 170 3.96 -2.30 -18.17
N VAL A 171 3.14 -1.36 -17.72
CA VAL A 171 3.12 0.02 -18.23
C VAL A 171 4.47 0.72 -18.03
N HIS A 172 5.15 0.45 -16.91
CA HIS A 172 6.45 1.03 -16.58
C HIS A 172 7.59 0.53 -17.48
N HIS A 173 7.44 -0.66 -18.06
CA HIS A 173 8.41 -1.27 -18.98
C HIS A 173 8.10 -1.03 -20.45
N ALA A 174 7.11 -0.20 -20.78
CA ALA A 174 6.75 0.08 -22.15
C ALA A 174 7.91 0.74 -22.94
N LYS A 175 8.09 0.37 -24.20
CA LYS A 175 9.15 0.92 -25.07
C LYS A 175 9.16 2.46 -25.09
N LEU A 176 7.97 3.08 -25.07
CA LEU A 176 7.84 4.54 -25.06
C LEU A 176 8.37 5.14 -23.74
N VAL A 177 8.12 4.49 -22.60
CA VAL A 177 8.67 4.92 -21.30
C VAL A 177 10.19 4.82 -21.31
N THR A 178 10.74 3.68 -21.75
CA THR A 178 12.19 3.48 -21.84
C THR A 178 12.85 4.51 -22.77
N ALA A 179 12.25 4.78 -23.94
CA ALA A 179 12.76 5.76 -24.87
C ALA A 179 12.70 7.20 -24.29
N TRP A 180 11.62 7.51 -23.57
CA TRP A 180 11.46 8.81 -22.92
C TRP A 180 12.51 8.99 -21.79
N ILE A 181 12.74 7.97 -20.95
CA ILE A 181 13.76 8.00 -19.89
C ILE A 181 15.16 8.21 -20.48
N GLU A 182 15.50 7.52 -21.58
CA GLU A 182 16.81 7.67 -22.21
C GLU A 182 17.04 9.11 -22.71
N LYS A 183 16.00 9.75 -23.24
CA LYS A 183 16.06 11.19 -23.61
C LYS A 183 16.27 12.10 -22.40
N HIS A 184 15.79 11.71 -21.23
CA HIS A 184 15.84 12.51 -20.00
C HIS A 184 16.80 11.95 -18.94
N LYS A 185 17.74 11.08 -19.31
CA LYS A 185 18.66 10.37 -18.38
C LYS A 185 19.48 11.27 -17.47
N ASN A 186 19.70 12.52 -17.84
CA ASN A 186 20.36 13.52 -17.01
C ASN A 186 19.44 14.03 -15.87
N ARG A 187 18.13 13.88 -16.00
CA ARG A 187 17.11 14.36 -15.06
C ARG A 187 16.42 13.24 -14.29
N ILE A 188 16.31 12.04 -14.87
CA ILE A 188 15.59 10.92 -14.25
C ILE A 188 16.28 9.59 -14.53
N ALA A 189 16.19 8.69 -13.54
CA ALA A 189 16.43 7.25 -13.68
C ALA A 189 15.26 6.50 -13.04
N ILE A 190 14.86 5.37 -13.61
CA ILE A 190 13.81 4.50 -13.05
C ILE A 190 14.43 3.21 -12.53
N PHE A 191 13.91 2.76 -11.38
CA PHE A 191 14.24 1.50 -10.73
C PHE A 191 12.94 0.77 -10.37
N TYR A 192 13.00 -0.54 -10.29
CA TYR A 192 11.82 -1.37 -10.09
C TYR A 192 11.91 -2.15 -8.79
N LEU A 193 10.81 -2.16 -8.03
CA LEU A 193 10.67 -3.04 -6.88
C LEU A 193 10.64 -4.51 -7.34
N PRO A 194 11.02 -5.44 -6.47
CA PRO A 194 10.81 -6.87 -6.75
C PRO A 194 9.34 -7.16 -7.02
N PRO A 195 9.02 -8.06 -7.96
CA PRO A 195 7.64 -8.42 -8.25
C PRO A 195 6.87 -8.87 -7.00
N TYR A 196 5.60 -8.48 -6.92
CA TYR A 196 4.69 -8.85 -5.81
C TYR A 196 5.16 -8.40 -4.41
N SER A 197 5.82 -7.26 -4.31
CA SER A 197 6.38 -6.73 -3.06
C SER A 197 5.88 -5.32 -2.70
N PRO A 198 4.56 -5.05 -2.71
CA PRO A 198 4.01 -3.73 -2.43
C PRO A 198 4.29 -3.27 -0.99
N ASP A 199 4.43 -4.20 -0.05
CA ASP A 199 4.77 -3.94 1.35
C ASP A 199 6.14 -3.25 1.55
N TYR A 200 6.96 -3.18 0.50
CA TYR A 200 8.22 -2.43 0.47
C TYR A 200 8.12 -1.09 -0.25
N ASN A 201 6.94 -0.71 -0.76
CA ASN A 201 6.74 0.61 -1.34
C ASN A 201 6.23 1.61 -0.28
N PRO A 202 6.99 2.66 0.07
CA PRO A 202 6.52 3.70 0.99
C PRO A 202 5.23 4.39 0.53
N ASP A 203 4.99 4.54 -0.77
CA ASP A 203 3.80 5.19 -1.31
C ASP A 203 2.51 4.40 -1.04
N GLU A 204 2.59 3.09 -0.83
CA GLU A 204 1.46 2.27 -0.37
C GLU A 204 0.91 2.73 0.99
N TYR A 205 1.74 3.30 1.86
CA TYR A 205 1.29 3.85 3.15
C TYR A 205 0.54 5.17 2.98
N LEU A 206 0.96 6.00 2.02
CA LEU A 206 0.17 7.14 1.57
C LEU A 206 -1.19 6.67 1.06
N ASN A 207 -1.20 5.69 0.17
CA ASN A 207 -2.41 5.12 -0.41
C ASN A 207 -3.36 4.53 0.66
N GLN A 208 -2.82 3.87 1.68
CA GLN A 208 -3.60 3.37 2.80
C GLN A 208 -4.17 4.50 3.67
N ASP A 209 -3.38 5.54 3.95
CA ASP A 209 -3.83 6.70 4.71
C ASP A 209 -4.91 7.47 3.96
N TYR A 210 -4.74 7.67 2.65
CA TYR A 210 -5.74 8.23 1.75
C TYR A 210 -7.06 7.45 1.83
N LYS A 211 -7.04 6.12 1.61
CA LYS A 211 -8.23 5.26 1.63
C LYS A 211 -8.97 5.27 2.96
N ARG A 212 -8.29 5.59 4.05
CA ARG A 212 -8.90 5.70 5.40
C ARG A 212 -9.49 7.07 5.67
N ASN A 213 -8.86 8.13 5.18
CA ASN A 213 -9.06 9.48 5.69
C ASN A 213 -9.69 10.44 4.68
N ALA A 214 -9.48 10.29 3.38
CA ALA A 214 -9.93 11.28 2.39
C ALA A 214 -11.47 11.50 2.39
N ASN A 215 -12.24 10.43 2.53
CA ASN A 215 -13.71 10.49 2.49
C ASN A 215 -14.38 10.15 3.84
N LYS A 216 -13.63 10.14 4.97
CA LYS A 216 -14.20 9.68 6.25
C LYS A 216 -15.26 10.61 6.82
N ASN A 217 -15.14 11.92 6.58
CA ASN A 217 -16.05 12.93 7.12
C ASN A 217 -17.28 13.15 6.22
N ARG A 218 -17.13 12.99 4.92
CA ARG A 218 -18.19 13.17 3.94
C ARG A 218 -18.02 12.18 2.79
N ILE A 219 -18.98 11.28 2.64
CA ILE A 219 -19.00 10.35 1.51
C ILE A 219 -19.38 11.13 0.25
N PRO A 220 -18.55 11.13 -0.79
CA PRO A 220 -18.88 11.82 -2.04
C PRO A 220 -20.07 11.15 -2.73
N THR A 221 -20.96 11.97 -3.28
CA THR A 221 -22.19 11.52 -3.94
C THR A 221 -22.04 11.40 -5.46
N ASN A 222 -20.99 11.97 -6.01
CA ASN A 222 -20.68 11.96 -7.45
C ASN A 222 -19.17 12.04 -7.69
N LEU A 223 -18.75 11.90 -8.96
CA LEU A 223 -17.34 11.88 -9.35
C LEU A 223 -16.64 13.22 -9.07
N LYS A 224 -17.36 14.36 -9.22
CA LYS A 224 -16.81 15.68 -8.97
C LYS A 224 -16.44 15.83 -7.49
N GLU A 225 -17.35 15.48 -6.58
CA GLU A 225 -17.08 15.53 -5.13
C GLU A 225 -15.94 14.57 -4.73
N LEU A 226 -15.84 13.38 -5.37
CA LEU A 226 -14.73 12.47 -5.11
C LEU A 226 -13.40 13.10 -5.52
N ARG A 227 -13.36 13.77 -6.68
CA ARG A 227 -12.18 14.49 -7.15
C ARG A 227 -11.78 15.61 -6.21
N GLU A 228 -12.72 16.48 -5.84
CA GLU A 228 -12.51 17.59 -4.91
C GLU A 228 -11.99 17.10 -3.55
N ASN A 229 -12.60 16.04 -2.98
CA ASN A 229 -12.13 15.45 -1.72
C ASN A 229 -10.70 14.90 -1.85
N THR A 230 -10.38 14.30 -2.99
CA THR A 230 -9.04 13.74 -3.23
C THR A 230 -8.01 14.83 -3.38
N GLU A 231 -8.30 15.87 -4.17
CA GLU A 231 -7.44 17.04 -4.35
C GLU A 231 -7.20 17.73 -3.00
N ASN A 232 -8.23 18.03 -2.25
CA ASN A 232 -8.11 18.65 -0.92
C ASN A 232 -7.28 17.81 0.05
N TYR A 233 -7.45 16.48 0.03
CA TYR A 233 -6.65 15.59 0.86
C TYR A 233 -5.18 15.62 0.47
N MET A 234 -4.87 15.54 -0.83
CA MET A 234 -3.51 15.52 -1.33
C MET A 234 -2.83 16.89 -1.19
N ASP A 235 -3.52 17.99 -1.42
CA ASP A 235 -3.01 19.36 -1.21
C ASP A 235 -2.65 19.62 0.26
N ASN A 236 -3.45 19.10 1.19
CA ASN A 236 -3.11 19.14 2.62
C ASN A 236 -1.91 18.27 2.94
N LEU A 237 -1.79 17.10 2.30
CA LEU A 237 -0.66 16.21 2.51
C LEU A 237 0.65 16.80 1.98
N ILE A 238 0.63 17.47 0.83
CA ILE A 238 1.80 18.20 0.26
C ILE A 238 2.34 19.23 1.26
N LYS A 239 1.46 19.90 2.00
CA LYS A 239 1.83 20.87 3.03
C LYS A 239 2.36 20.24 4.31
N ASP A 240 1.98 18.97 4.59
CA ASP A 240 2.39 18.23 5.79
C ASP A 240 3.55 17.26 5.47
N THR A 241 4.71 17.86 5.17
CA THR A 241 5.94 17.10 4.83
C THR A 241 6.35 16.14 5.95
N GLN A 242 6.07 16.48 7.21
CA GLN A 242 6.37 15.64 8.37
C GLN A 242 5.51 14.37 8.37
N LYS A 243 4.23 14.48 8.02
CA LYS A 243 3.35 13.32 7.91
C LYS A 243 3.84 12.37 6.81
N VAL A 244 4.22 12.89 5.66
CA VAL A 244 4.76 12.09 4.55
C VAL A 244 6.07 11.41 4.96
N SER A 245 7.00 12.14 5.56
CA SER A 245 8.25 11.57 6.08
C SER A 245 8.00 10.46 7.13
N ASN A 246 6.94 10.57 7.93
CA ASN A 246 6.59 9.56 8.93
C ASN A 246 6.12 8.24 8.29
N PHE A 247 5.63 8.23 7.06
CA PHE A 247 5.34 6.96 6.37
C PHE A 247 6.58 6.09 6.27
N PHE A 248 7.75 6.66 6.07
CA PHE A 248 9.02 5.93 5.96
C PHE A 248 9.53 5.33 7.28
N LYS A 249 8.93 5.70 8.43
CA LYS A 249 9.29 5.13 9.74
C LYS A 249 8.65 3.78 10.03
N HIS A 250 7.76 3.30 9.16
CA HIS A 250 7.16 1.98 9.37
C HIS A 250 8.23 0.87 9.28
N PRO A 251 8.22 -0.13 10.17
CA PRO A 251 9.28 -1.16 10.21
C PRO A 251 9.56 -1.85 8.89
N SER A 252 8.53 -2.10 8.05
CA SER A 252 8.68 -2.79 6.77
C SER A 252 9.42 -1.96 5.71
N ILE A 253 9.47 -0.63 5.86
CA ILE A 253 10.05 0.30 4.88
C ILE A 253 11.09 1.23 5.49
N SER A 254 11.52 1.01 6.73
CA SER A 254 12.57 1.81 7.40
C SER A 254 13.91 1.82 6.64
N TYR A 255 14.14 0.86 5.76
CA TYR A 255 15.32 0.81 4.87
C TYR A 255 15.36 2.00 3.88
N ALA A 256 14.18 2.59 3.55
CA ALA A 256 14.03 3.71 2.63
C ALA A 256 14.11 5.09 3.31
N ALA A 257 14.20 5.12 4.64
CA ALA A 257 14.30 6.33 5.45
C ALA A 257 15.63 7.10 5.28
#